data_9dc825fee29336c705be85995ca988a6
#
_entry.id   9dc825fee29336c705be85995ca988a6
#
_cell.length_a   1.000
_cell.length_b   1.000
_cell.length_c   1.000
_cell.angle_alpha   90.00
_cell.angle_beta   90.00
_cell.angle_gamma   90.00
#
_symmetry.space_group_name_H-M   'P 1'
#
loop_
_entity.id
_entity.type
_entity.pdbx_description
1 polymer ?
#
loop_
_entity_poly.entity_id
_entity_poly.type
_entity_poly.pdbx_seq_one_letter_code
_entity_poly.pdbx_strand_id
1 'polypeptide(L)'
;MEKQYEVRITPFAENSMREISSYIAVDLMAPASALSLMQELQKKILSLSSLPNRVHLTPEEPWHSLGIRRMLVRNFYIYFLVKEEEHTVQVTDVTYAHREQNARLMQSMPDDTI
;
A
#
# COMPACT_ATOMS: atom_id res chain seq x y z
N MET A 1 21.10 16.81 -2.47
CA MET A 1 19.83 17.06 -1.77
C MET A 1 18.81 15.99 -2.14
N GLU A 2 18.18 15.41 -1.16
CA GLU A 2 17.22 14.33 -1.37
C GLU A 2 15.94 14.88 -1.99
N LYS A 3 15.45 14.19 -3.02
CA LYS A 3 14.19 14.56 -3.63
C LYS A 3 13.04 13.96 -2.84
N GLN A 4 11.99 14.75 -2.67
CA GLN A 4 10.78 14.30 -2.02
C GLN A 4 9.77 13.89 -3.09
N TYR A 5 9.15 12.74 -2.88
CA TYR A 5 8.09 12.25 -3.74
C TYR A 5 6.74 12.63 -3.14
N GLU A 6 5.79 12.94 -3.99
CA GLU A 6 4.42 13.12 -3.56
C GLU A 6 3.80 11.73 -3.38
N VAL A 7 3.22 11.48 -2.20
CA VAL A 7 2.61 10.18 -1.92
C VAL A 7 1.10 10.33 -2.10
N ARG A 8 0.55 9.50 -2.97
CA ARG A 8 -0.88 9.48 -3.25
C ARG A 8 -1.43 8.10 -2.95
N ILE A 9 -2.65 8.07 -2.43
CA ILE A 9 -3.33 6.81 -2.11
C ILE A 9 -4.51 6.70 -3.07
N THR A 10 -4.58 5.59 -3.82
CA THR A 10 -5.69 5.40 -4.75
C THR A 10 -7.00 5.20 -3.99
N PRO A 11 -8.15 5.48 -4.64
CA PRO A 11 -9.44 5.19 -4.01
C PRO A 11 -9.60 3.73 -3.63
N PHE A 12 -9.04 2.81 -4.42
CA PHE A 12 -9.07 1.39 -4.09
C PHE A 12 -8.34 1.12 -2.78
N ALA A 13 -7.12 1.67 -2.62
CA ALA A 13 -6.33 1.49 -1.40
C ALA A 13 -7.01 2.15 -0.20
N GLU A 14 -7.57 3.33 -0.39
CA GLU A 14 -8.30 4.03 0.66
C GLU A 14 -9.47 3.19 1.17
N ASN A 15 -10.22 2.63 0.23
CA ASN A 15 -11.35 1.78 0.59
C ASN A 15 -10.89 0.53 1.33
N SER A 16 -9.80 -0.09 0.88
CA SER A 16 -9.23 -1.24 1.56
C SER A 16 -8.88 -0.93 3.01
N MET A 17 -8.23 0.22 3.22
CA MET A 17 -7.87 0.63 4.59
C MET A 17 -9.11 0.87 5.44
N ARG A 18 -10.14 1.46 4.85
CA ARG A 18 -11.40 1.71 5.57
C ARG A 18 -12.06 0.41 5.97
N GLU A 19 -12.06 -0.59 5.07
CA GLU A 19 -12.62 -1.91 5.37
C GLU A 19 -11.86 -2.61 6.49
N ILE A 20 -10.52 -2.54 6.44
CA ILE A 20 -9.68 -3.13 7.49
C ILE A 20 -9.99 -2.49 8.83
N SER A 21 -10.05 -1.16 8.87
CA SER A 21 -10.33 -0.43 10.09
C SER A 21 -11.70 -0.78 10.66
N SER A 22 -12.71 -0.84 9.80
CA SER A 22 -14.07 -1.16 10.21
C SER A 22 -14.17 -2.57 10.76
N TYR A 23 -13.53 -3.53 10.10
CA TYR A 23 -13.54 -4.92 10.55
C TYR A 23 -12.96 -5.04 11.96
N ILE A 24 -11.80 -4.41 12.19
CA ILE A 24 -11.14 -4.50 13.49
C ILE A 24 -11.94 -3.77 14.56
N ALA A 25 -12.43 -2.57 14.25
CA ALA A 25 -13.13 -1.74 15.22
C ALA A 25 -14.49 -2.34 15.61
N VAL A 26 -15.23 -2.84 14.63
CA VAL A 26 -16.62 -3.28 14.82
C VAL A 26 -16.69 -4.77 15.00
N ASP A 27 -16.23 -5.55 14.01
CA ASP A 27 -16.39 -7.01 14.05
C ASP A 27 -15.55 -7.64 15.15
N LEU A 28 -14.33 -7.14 15.36
CA LEU A 28 -13.45 -7.63 16.42
C LEU A 28 -13.59 -6.83 17.70
N MET A 29 -14.46 -5.82 17.71
CA MET A 29 -14.74 -4.99 18.88
C MET A 29 -13.45 -4.40 19.49
N ALA A 30 -12.54 -3.93 18.63
CA ALA A 30 -11.24 -3.41 19.04
C ALA A 30 -10.94 -2.05 18.41
N PRO A 31 -11.72 -1.00 18.73
CA PRO A 31 -11.51 0.31 18.10
C PRO A 31 -10.14 0.91 18.37
N ALA A 32 -9.58 0.71 19.55
CA ALA A 32 -8.24 1.21 19.85
C ALA A 32 -7.19 0.55 18.99
N SER A 33 -7.33 -0.75 18.75
CA SER A 33 -6.42 -1.49 17.87
C SER A 33 -6.54 -1.03 16.42
N ALA A 34 -7.76 -0.75 15.98
CA ALA A 34 -7.99 -0.23 14.63
C ALA A 34 -7.29 1.11 14.46
N LEU A 35 -7.43 2.01 15.42
CA LEU A 35 -6.80 3.32 15.37
C LEU A 35 -5.28 3.20 15.35
N SER A 36 -4.72 2.35 16.21
CA SER A 36 -3.27 2.14 16.29
C SER A 36 -2.72 1.63 14.96
N LEU A 37 -3.41 0.67 14.33
CA LEU A 37 -3.00 0.12 13.05
C LEU A 37 -3.05 1.20 11.96
N MET A 38 -4.14 1.97 11.91
CA MET A 38 -4.27 3.02 10.89
C MET A 38 -3.19 4.06 11.03
N GLN A 39 -2.85 4.43 12.25
CA GLN A 39 -1.79 5.41 12.49
C GLN A 39 -0.44 4.88 12.01
N GLU A 40 -0.16 3.61 12.26
CA GLU A 40 1.09 3.02 11.81
C GLU A 40 1.15 2.89 10.29
N LEU A 41 0.06 2.46 9.66
CA LEU A 41 -0.01 2.37 8.21
C LEU A 41 0.21 3.74 7.57
N GLN A 42 -0.44 4.78 8.09
CA GLN A 42 -0.27 6.13 7.56
C GLN A 42 1.16 6.62 7.71
N LYS A 43 1.78 6.35 8.85
CA LYS A 43 3.16 6.75 9.10
C LYS A 43 4.10 6.08 8.09
N LYS A 44 3.90 4.79 7.85
CA LYS A 44 4.75 4.05 6.91
C LYS A 44 4.50 4.50 5.47
N ILE A 45 3.25 4.77 5.11
CA ILE A 45 2.93 5.29 3.78
C ILE A 45 3.62 6.64 3.55
N LEU A 46 3.54 7.54 4.52
CA LEU A 46 4.18 8.85 4.40
C LEU A 46 5.69 8.76 4.31
N SER A 47 6.29 7.72 4.90
CA SER A 47 7.73 7.52 4.81
C SER A 47 8.19 7.24 3.38
N LEU A 48 7.27 6.88 2.49
CA LEU A 48 7.60 6.61 1.10
C LEU A 48 7.88 7.89 0.30
N SER A 49 7.67 9.06 0.88
CA SER A 49 8.07 10.32 0.26
C SER A 49 9.57 10.43 0.12
N SER A 50 10.32 9.63 0.86
CA SER A 50 11.78 9.67 0.89
C SER A 50 12.31 8.30 0.47
N LEU A 51 13.12 8.28 -0.60
CA LEU A 51 13.79 7.07 -1.10
C LEU A 51 12.86 5.87 -1.22
N PRO A 52 11.75 5.98 -1.95
CA PRO A 52 10.79 4.86 -2.03
C PRO A 52 11.37 3.64 -2.71
N ASN A 53 12.43 3.80 -3.50
CA ASN A 53 13.06 2.68 -4.20
C ASN A 53 13.89 1.78 -3.26
N ARG A 54 14.02 2.16 -1.99
CA ARG A 54 14.68 1.30 -0.99
C ARG A 54 13.84 0.06 -0.67
N VAL A 55 12.56 0.08 -0.98
CA VAL A 55 11.64 -1.04 -0.71
C VAL A 55 11.71 -2.01 -1.88
N HIS A 56 11.76 -3.30 -1.56
CA HIS A 56 11.92 -4.34 -2.58
C HIS A 56 10.70 -4.46 -3.48
N LEU A 57 10.97 -4.85 -4.73
CA LEU A 57 9.90 -5.20 -5.65
C LEU A 57 9.20 -6.46 -5.17
N THR A 58 7.90 -6.57 -5.50
CA THR A 58 7.15 -7.80 -5.29
C THR A 58 7.84 -8.91 -6.07
N PRO A 59 8.14 -10.05 -5.44
CA PRO A 59 8.94 -11.08 -6.14
C PRO A 59 8.20 -11.81 -7.24
N GLU A 60 6.88 -11.92 -7.17
CA GLU A 60 6.11 -12.67 -8.14
C GLU A 60 5.89 -11.88 -9.42
N GLU A 61 5.92 -12.59 -10.56
CA GLU A 61 5.58 -12.00 -11.85
C GLU A 61 4.08 -12.13 -12.08
N PRO A 62 3.46 -11.21 -12.83
CA PRO A 62 4.07 -10.10 -13.58
C PRO A 62 4.33 -8.85 -12.75
N TRP A 63 4.04 -8.89 -11.47
CA TRP A 63 4.08 -7.72 -10.59
C TRP A 63 5.50 -7.17 -10.47
N HIS A 64 6.49 -8.06 -10.43
CA HIS A 64 7.90 -7.65 -10.38
C HIS A 64 8.26 -6.81 -11.59
N SER A 65 7.94 -7.30 -12.78
CA SER A 65 8.27 -6.61 -14.03
C SER A 65 7.47 -5.32 -14.20
N LEU A 66 6.28 -5.25 -13.60
CA LEU A 66 5.46 -4.04 -13.63
C LEU A 66 5.92 -2.98 -12.62
N GLY A 67 6.89 -3.31 -11.79
CA GLY A 67 7.45 -2.36 -10.85
C GLY A 67 6.68 -2.22 -9.55
N ILE A 68 5.79 -3.16 -9.24
CA ILE A 68 5.03 -3.13 -7.99
C ILE A 68 5.94 -3.47 -6.83
N ARG A 69 6.02 -2.56 -5.85
CA ARG A 69 6.78 -2.78 -4.62
C ARG A 69 5.83 -3.07 -3.48
N ARG A 70 6.31 -3.79 -2.48
CA ARG A 70 5.49 -4.04 -1.30
C ARG A 70 6.29 -3.88 -0.02
N MET A 71 5.66 -3.30 0.98
CA MET A 71 6.25 -3.11 2.30
C MET A 71 5.38 -3.84 3.32
N LEU A 72 6.01 -4.66 4.14
CA LEU A 72 5.30 -5.38 5.20
C LEU A 72 5.21 -4.49 6.43
N VAL A 73 4.00 -4.26 6.92
CA VAL A 73 3.74 -3.52 8.15
C VAL A 73 2.81 -4.40 8.99
N ARG A 74 3.31 -4.91 10.10
CA ARG A 74 2.61 -5.93 10.90
C ARG A 74 2.25 -7.10 9.98
N ASN A 75 0.96 -7.44 9.89
CA ASN A 75 0.49 -8.53 9.03
C ASN A 75 -0.10 -8.03 7.72
N PHE A 76 0.27 -6.82 7.28
CA PHE A 76 -0.31 -6.21 6.09
C PHE A 76 0.78 -5.83 5.11
N TYR A 77 0.47 -5.97 3.82
CA TYR A 77 1.32 -5.44 2.75
C TYR A 77 0.75 -4.11 2.29
N ILE A 78 1.64 -3.13 2.12
CA ILE A 78 1.35 -1.89 1.42
C ILE A 78 1.97 -2.03 0.04
N TYR A 79 1.13 -2.07 -1.00
CA TYR A 79 1.60 -2.14 -2.39
C TYR A 79 1.64 -0.76 -3.00
N PHE A 80 2.70 -0.49 -3.76
CA PHE A 80 2.83 0.83 -4.38
C PHE A 80 3.68 0.79 -5.63
N LEU A 81 3.51 1.82 -6.46
CA LEU A 81 4.30 2.09 -7.66
C LEU A 81 5.05 3.40 -7.47
N VAL A 82 6.29 3.44 -7.93
CA VAL A 82 7.06 4.68 -7.97
C VAL A 82 7.02 5.19 -9.40
N LYS A 83 6.43 6.36 -9.59
CA LYS A 83 6.36 7.02 -10.91
C LYS A 83 7.43 8.09 -10.95
N GLU A 84 8.60 7.71 -11.47
CA GLU A 84 9.79 8.55 -11.43
C GLU A 84 9.59 9.87 -12.16
N GLU A 85 8.98 9.83 -13.34
CA GLU A 85 8.81 11.03 -14.14
C GLU A 85 7.93 12.06 -13.46
N GLU A 86 6.99 11.60 -12.66
CA GLU A 86 6.05 12.47 -11.95
C GLU A 86 6.49 12.77 -10.53
N HIS A 87 7.56 12.14 -10.06
CA HIS A 87 8.02 12.25 -8.68
C HIS A 87 6.90 11.89 -7.71
N THR A 88 6.18 10.80 -8.00
CA THR A 88 5.00 10.40 -7.26
C THR A 88 5.12 8.95 -6.86
N VAL A 89 4.69 8.65 -5.65
CA VAL A 89 4.47 7.28 -5.16
C VAL A 89 2.97 7.08 -5.09
N GLN A 90 2.50 6.05 -5.78
CA GLN A 90 1.07 5.74 -5.82
C GLN A 90 0.83 4.47 -5.05
N VAL A 91 0.19 4.58 -3.88
CA VAL A 91 -0.18 3.42 -3.06
C VAL A 91 -1.43 2.81 -3.68
N THR A 92 -1.32 1.57 -4.15
CA THR A 92 -2.36 0.92 -4.92
C THR A 92 -3.25 0.01 -4.09
N ASP A 93 -2.73 -0.55 -3.01
CA ASP A 93 -3.54 -1.38 -2.10
C ASP A 93 -2.86 -1.51 -0.75
N VAL A 94 -3.68 -1.81 0.26
CA VAL A 94 -3.22 -2.25 1.57
C VAL A 94 -4.06 -3.48 1.90
N THR A 95 -3.42 -4.63 2.11
CA THR A 95 -4.15 -5.87 2.28
C THR A 95 -3.44 -6.82 3.25
N TYR A 96 -4.21 -7.72 3.83
CA TYR A 96 -3.70 -8.73 4.75
C TYR A 96 -2.72 -9.65 4.02
N ALA A 97 -1.55 -9.87 4.61
CA ALA A 97 -0.44 -10.57 3.94
C ALA A 97 -0.76 -12.03 3.60
N HIS A 98 -1.73 -12.64 4.27
CA HIS A 98 -2.10 -14.02 4.05
C HIS A 98 -3.26 -14.20 3.08
N ARG A 99 -3.76 -13.09 2.51
CA ARG A 99 -4.83 -13.14 1.53
C ARG A 99 -4.26 -13.55 0.17
N GLU A 100 -5.14 -14.03 -0.73
CA GLU A 100 -4.76 -14.30 -2.12
C GLU A 100 -4.31 -13.01 -2.79
N GLN A 101 -3.02 -12.92 -3.09
CA GLN A 101 -2.43 -11.67 -3.54
C GLN A 101 -2.62 -11.40 -5.03
N ASN A 102 -2.59 -12.45 -5.86
CA ASN A 102 -2.73 -12.25 -7.30
C ASN A 102 -4.05 -11.59 -7.67
N ALA A 103 -5.15 -12.07 -7.12
CA ALA A 103 -6.46 -11.51 -7.41
C ALA A 103 -6.54 -10.05 -6.94
N ARG A 104 -6.00 -9.77 -5.76
CA ARG A 104 -6.00 -8.41 -5.21
C ARG A 104 -5.17 -7.47 -6.08
N LEU A 105 -4.00 -7.92 -6.50
CA LEU A 105 -3.12 -7.09 -7.34
C LEU A 105 -3.78 -6.77 -8.68
N MET A 106 -4.46 -7.74 -9.28
CA MET A 106 -5.21 -7.50 -10.53
C MET A 106 -6.26 -6.42 -10.34
N GLN A 107 -7.01 -6.48 -9.24
CA GLN A 107 -8.08 -5.52 -8.97
C GLN A 107 -7.53 -4.13 -8.64
N SER A 108 -6.35 -4.04 -8.04
CA SER A 108 -5.79 -2.79 -7.55
C SER A 108 -5.01 -2.02 -8.60
N MET A 109 -4.73 -2.62 -9.76
CA MET A 109 -3.94 -1.96 -10.78
C MET A 109 -4.66 -0.72 -11.31
N PRO A 110 -3.98 0.44 -11.32
CA PRO A 110 -4.58 1.65 -11.90
C PRO A 110 -4.75 1.49 -13.40
N ASP A 111 -5.81 2.11 -13.93
CA ASP A 111 -6.12 2.04 -15.36
C ASP A 111 -4.97 2.55 -16.22
N ASP A 112 -4.26 3.54 -15.76
CA ASP A 112 -3.16 4.17 -16.51
C ASP A 112 -1.86 3.39 -16.48
N THR A 113 -1.84 2.21 -15.84
CA THR A 113 -0.62 1.38 -15.74
C THR A 113 -0.54 0.33 -16.83
N ILE A 114 -1.59 0.12 -17.56
CA ILE A 114 -1.69 -0.93 -18.58
C ILE A 114 -1.18 -0.42 -19.91
#